data_0b3fc35e47a8e6fcf14ec3b6947267b1
#
_entry.id   0b3fc35e47a8e6fcf14ec3b6947267b1
#
_cell.length_a   1.000
_cell.length_b   1.000
_cell.length_c   1.000
_cell.angle_alpha   90.00
_cell.angle_beta   90.00
_cell.angle_gamma   90.00
#
_symmetry.space_group_name_H-M   'P 1'
#
loop_
_entity.id
_entity.type
_entity.pdbx_description
1 polymer ?
#
loop_
_entity_poly.entity_id
_entity_poly.type
_entity_poly.pdbx_seq_one_letter_code
_entity_poly.pdbx_strand_id
1 'polypeptide(L)'
;MISRSPFEGVGQIIYPLFFATVAFFVFRAGDSPRTLLYASLGAAVMGMWSATSTTAGAAMQRERWHGTLEALVATPPHFALVLLPITLAMSTVGIYSLAATLAYGHFLFGIDLMIEHPLAFCLAVVGTVLSFGSLGFLFAVMFVRFRAAWALGNLFEYPVWLIGGFLVPLALLPSWVGPIAWVLAPTWGMNAIREAALGGTPLPDLALCLVLGALYIALGILVLDRVLGAARKRAALSLT
;
A
#
# COMPACT_ATOMS: atom_id res chain seq x y z
N MET A 1 12.38 -11.91 -9.84
CA MET A 1 13.72 -11.78 -9.23
C MET A 1 13.54 -11.09 -7.87
N ILE A 2 13.16 -11.87 -6.88
CA ILE A 2 13.02 -11.44 -5.49
C ILE A 2 14.44 -11.22 -4.96
N SER A 3 14.69 -10.02 -4.47
CA SER A 3 15.83 -9.54 -3.70
C SER A 3 17.08 -10.44 -3.67
N ARG A 4 18.19 -10.00 -4.25
CA ARG A 4 19.51 -10.64 -4.10
C ARG A 4 20.10 -10.48 -2.70
N SER A 5 19.45 -9.73 -1.82
CA SER A 5 19.85 -9.57 -0.42
C SER A 5 18.81 -10.25 0.48
N PRO A 6 19.16 -11.35 1.15
CA PRO A 6 18.27 -11.98 2.14
C PRO A 6 17.89 -11.01 3.28
N PHE A 7 18.72 -10.01 3.56
CA PHE A 7 18.44 -8.98 4.57
C PHE A 7 17.26 -8.07 4.23
N GLU A 8 17.05 -7.70 2.94
CA GLU A 8 15.89 -6.91 2.55
C GLU A 8 14.58 -7.67 2.74
N GLY A 9 14.54 -8.95 2.38
CA GLY A 9 13.37 -9.80 2.58
C GLY A 9 13.04 -10.01 4.05
N VAL A 10 14.06 -10.22 4.87
CA VAL A 10 13.92 -10.38 6.34
C VAL A 10 13.42 -9.09 6.96
N GLY A 11 13.94 -7.92 6.56
CA GLY A 11 13.49 -6.62 7.06
C GLY A 11 12.01 -6.35 6.81
N GLN A 12 11.51 -6.73 5.64
CA GLN A 12 10.08 -6.56 5.27
C GLN A 12 9.13 -7.42 6.12
N ILE A 13 9.62 -8.50 6.71
CA ILE A 13 8.85 -9.35 7.63
C ILE A 13 8.99 -8.87 9.08
N ILE A 14 10.21 -8.56 9.51
CA ILE A 14 10.47 -8.18 10.92
C ILE A 14 9.81 -6.84 11.27
N TYR A 15 9.85 -5.88 10.35
CA TYR A 15 9.33 -4.54 10.61
C TYR A 15 7.82 -4.51 10.95
N PRO A 16 6.92 -5.14 10.16
CA PRO A 16 5.52 -5.28 10.55
C PRO A 16 5.30 -6.04 11.85
N LEU A 17 6.10 -7.08 12.13
CA LEU A 17 5.99 -7.85 13.37
C LEU A 17 6.33 -7.02 14.61
N PHE A 18 7.29 -6.11 14.49
CA PHE A 18 7.60 -5.18 15.58
C PHE A 18 6.39 -4.30 15.94
N PHE A 19 5.75 -3.68 14.93
CA PHE A 19 4.55 -2.88 15.16
C PHE A 19 3.36 -3.72 15.62
N ALA A 20 3.22 -4.93 15.11
CA ALA A 20 2.21 -5.88 15.56
C ALA A 20 2.40 -6.20 17.05
N THR A 21 3.63 -6.44 17.49
CA THR A 21 3.94 -6.70 18.90
C THR A 21 3.52 -5.52 19.78
N VAL A 22 3.88 -4.29 19.40
CA VAL A 22 3.47 -3.09 20.12
C VAL A 22 1.94 -2.97 20.20
N ALA A 23 1.26 -3.15 19.05
CA ALA A 23 -0.19 -3.11 19.00
C ALA A 23 -0.82 -4.17 19.90
N PHE A 24 -0.33 -5.41 19.88
CA PHE A 24 -0.85 -6.49 20.71
C PHE A 24 -0.70 -6.21 22.21
N PHE A 25 0.45 -5.68 22.65
CA PHE A 25 0.62 -5.32 24.05
C PHE A 25 -0.30 -4.17 24.48
N VAL A 26 -0.48 -3.16 23.63
CA VAL A 26 -1.38 -2.03 23.92
C VAL A 26 -2.83 -2.50 24.00
N PHE A 27 -3.28 -3.33 23.07
CA PHE A 27 -4.68 -3.78 23.02
C PHE A 27 -4.96 -4.99 23.93
N ARG A 28 -3.94 -5.70 24.40
CA ARG A 28 -4.11 -6.79 25.39
C ARG A 28 -4.68 -6.33 26.71
N ALA A 29 -4.49 -5.06 27.07
CA ALA A 29 -5.08 -4.46 28.27
C ALA A 29 -6.62 -4.33 28.19
N GLY A 30 -7.22 -4.56 27.04
CA GLY A 30 -8.66 -4.40 26.79
C GLY A 30 -9.53 -5.66 26.92
N ASP A 31 -9.01 -6.80 27.39
CA ASP A 31 -9.69 -8.07 27.70
C ASP A 31 -10.70 -8.63 26.67
N SER A 32 -10.79 -8.11 25.45
CA SER A 32 -11.72 -8.56 24.44
C SER A 32 -11.01 -9.23 23.25
N PRO A 33 -11.34 -10.50 22.90
CA PRO A 33 -10.78 -11.18 21.72
C PRO A 33 -11.00 -10.41 20.41
N ARG A 34 -12.14 -9.73 20.27
CA ARG A 34 -12.46 -8.88 19.10
C ARG A 34 -11.51 -7.69 18.98
N THR A 35 -11.09 -7.10 20.10
CA THR A 35 -10.15 -5.97 20.11
C THR A 35 -8.77 -6.39 19.65
N LEU A 36 -8.31 -7.60 20.03
CA LEU A 36 -7.04 -8.15 19.58
C LEU A 36 -7.06 -8.49 18.08
N LEU A 37 -8.16 -9.06 17.59
CA LEU A 37 -8.33 -9.29 16.15
C LEU A 37 -8.34 -7.98 15.37
N TYR A 38 -9.05 -6.96 15.85
CA TYR A 38 -9.06 -5.62 15.26
C TYR A 38 -7.65 -5.01 15.15
N ALA A 39 -6.86 -5.12 16.21
CA ALA A 39 -5.48 -4.64 16.25
C ALA A 39 -4.55 -5.44 15.30
N SER A 40 -4.73 -6.77 15.26
CA SER A 40 -3.93 -7.63 14.38
C SER A 40 -4.17 -7.35 12.90
N LEU A 41 -5.42 -7.12 12.51
CA LEU A 41 -5.78 -6.73 11.16
C LEU A 41 -5.17 -5.36 10.80
N GLY A 42 -5.22 -4.39 11.73
CA GLY A 42 -4.59 -3.10 11.55
C GLY A 42 -3.08 -3.19 11.33
N ALA A 43 -2.38 -3.93 12.19
CA ALA A 43 -0.95 -4.16 12.06
C ALA A 43 -0.59 -4.90 10.76
N ALA A 44 -1.42 -5.87 10.35
CA ALA A 44 -1.24 -6.61 9.12
C ALA A 44 -1.35 -5.70 7.88
N VAL A 45 -2.35 -4.80 7.85
CA VAL A 45 -2.53 -3.85 6.74
C VAL A 45 -1.45 -2.77 6.76
N MET A 46 -0.95 -2.35 7.92
CA MET A 46 0.26 -1.50 8.01
C MET A 46 1.43 -2.14 7.30
N GLY A 47 1.68 -3.42 7.57
CA GLY A 47 2.74 -4.18 6.90
C GLY A 47 2.53 -4.29 5.40
N MET A 48 1.29 -4.49 4.94
CA MET A 48 0.97 -4.48 3.51
C MET A 48 1.29 -3.13 2.86
N TRP A 49 0.91 -2.05 3.50
CA TRP A 49 1.18 -0.69 3.01
C TRP A 49 2.68 -0.40 2.98
N SER A 50 3.39 -0.70 4.07
CA SER A 50 4.83 -0.51 4.17
C SER A 50 5.60 -1.29 3.09
N ALA A 51 5.24 -2.55 2.87
CA ALA A 51 5.81 -3.37 1.80
C ALA A 51 5.56 -2.75 0.41
N THR A 52 4.36 -2.20 0.17
CA THR A 52 4.01 -1.59 -1.12
C THR A 52 4.73 -0.27 -1.35
N SER A 53 4.74 0.63 -0.35
CA SER A 53 5.34 1.97 -0.47
C SER A 53 6.86 1.89 -0.67
N THR A 54 7.53 1.02 0.08
CA THR A 54 8.98 0.83 -0.01
C THR A 54 9.39 0.15 -1.32
N THR A 55 8.66 -0.88 -1.76
CA THR A 55 9.00 -1.62 -2.99
C THR A 55 8.72 -0.82 -4.25
N ALA A 56 7.63 -0.04 -4.30
CA ALA A 56 7.34 0.83 -5.44
C ALA A 56 8.44 1.91 -5.62
N GLY A 57 8.87 2.54 -4.53
CA GLY A 57 9.98 3.49 -4.54
C GLY A 57 11.30 2.86 -4.95
N ALA A 58 11.62 1.71 -4.38
CA ALA A 58 12.86 0.99 -4.66
C ALA A 58 12.93 0.45 -6.10
N ALA A 59 11.81 0.10 -6.73
CA ALA A 59 11.78 -0.33 -8.12
C ALA A 59 12.26 0.78 -9.06
N MET A 60 11.71 1.99 -8.92
CA MET A 60 12.11 3.15 -9.72
C MET A 60 13.57 3.57 -9.49
N GLN A 61 14.01 3.52 -8.22
CA GLN A 61 15.39 3.84 -7.86
C GLN A 61 16.37 2.87 -8.51
N ARG A 62 16.06 1.58 -8.56
CA ARG A 62 16.89 0.56 -9.21
C ARG A 62 17.02 0.80 -10.70
N GLU A 63 15.91 1.07 -11.40
CA GLU A 63 15.95 1.38 -12.84
C GLU A 63 16.82 2.60 -13.15
N ARG A 64 16.79 3.62 -12.28
CA ARG A 64 17.69 4.77 -12.39
C ARG A 64 19.16 4.41 -12.21
N TRP A 65 19.50 3.62 -11.19
CA TRP A 65 20.88 3.23 -10.90
C TRP A 65 21.47 2.34 -12.00
N HIS A 66 20.63 1.52 -12.64
CA HIS A 66 21.05 0.70 -13.77
C HIS A 66 21.10 1.48 -15.10
N GLY A 67 20.65 2.74 -15.14
CA GLY A 67 20.58 3.53 -16.36
C GLY A 67 19.54 3.03 -17.37
N THR A 68 18.68 2.10 -16.96
CA THR A 68 17.65 1.47 -17.82
C THR A 68 16.38 2.31 -17.92
N LEU A 69 16.20 3.29 -17.04
CA LEU A 69 15.00 4.14 -17.02
C LEU A 69 14.84 4.92 -18.34
N GLU A 70 15.93 5.43 -18.90
CA GLU A 70 15.90 6.17 -20.19
C GLU A 70 15.50 5.24 -21.35
N ALA A 71 16.01 4.03 -21.37
CA ALA A 71 15.64 3.02 -22.36
C ALA A 71 14.16 2.61 -22.23
N LEU A 72 13.67 2.43 -21.00
CA LEU A 72 12.26 2.12 -20.72
C LEU A 72 11.32 3.25 -21.17
N VAL A 73 11.71 4.51 -20.94
CA VAL A 73 10.94 5.70 -21.37
C VAL A 73 10.96 5.87 -22.89
N ALA A 74 12.03 5.44 -23.56
CA ALA A 74 12.18 5.52 -25.00
C ALA A 74 11.45 4.40 -25.77
N THR A 75 10.96 3.36 -25.09
CA THR A 75 10.22 2.27 -25.76
C THR A 75 8.89 2.74 -26.35
N PRO A 76 8.46 2.16 -27.50
CA PRO A 76 7.23 2.54 -28.19
C PRO A 76 5.94 2.38 -27.38
N PRO A 77 5.77 1.34 -26.51
CA PRO A 77 4.56 1.21 -25.70
C PRO A 77 4.45 2.34 -24.68
N HIS A 78 3.22 2.70 -24.35
CA HIS A 78 2.96 3.65 -23.26
C HIS A 78 3.65 3.20 -21.97
N PHE A 79 4.53 4.03 -21.43
CA PHE A 79 5.33 3.71 -20.24
C PHE A 79 4.46 3.31 -19.04
N ALA A 80 3.20 3.79 -18.97
CA ALA A 80 2.21 3.34 -17.99
C ALA A 80 1.96 1.82 -18.03
N LEU A 81 1.96 1.21 -19.23
CA LEU A 81 1.75 -0.24 -19.41
C LEU A 81 2.91 -1.08 -18.86
N VAL A 82 4.07 -0.49 -18.68
CA VAL A 82 5.22 -1.13 -18.04
C VAL A 82 5.20 -0.89 -16.54
N LEU A 83 4.94 0.35 -16.12
CA LEU A 83 5.04 0.76 -14.73
C LEU A 83 3.90 0.21 -13.86
N LEU A 84 2.66 0.21 -14.37
CA LEU A 84 1.49 -0.25 -13.62
C LEU A 84 1.58 -1.74 -13.24
N PRO A 85 1.89 -2.68 -14.15
CA PRO A 85 2.07 -4.08 -13.77
C PRO A 85 3.19 -4.29 -12.74
N ILE A 86 4.28 -3.52 -12.83
CA ILE A 86 5.37 -3.59 -11.85
C ILE A 86 4.88 -3.21 -10.46
N THR A 87 4.17 -2.09 -10.32
CA THR A 87 3.67 -1.64 -9.01
C THR A 87 2.59 -2.56 -8.46
N LEU A 88 1.71 -3.09 -9.31
CA LEU A 88 0.72 -4.10 -8.90
C LEU A 88 1.39 -5.40 -8.46
N ALA A 89 2.40 -5.89 -9.18
CA ALA A 89 3.16 -7.07 -8.78
C ALA A 89 3.90 -6.84 -7.45
N MET A 90 4.46 -5.65 -7.23
CA MET A 90 5.13 -5.32 -5.97
C MET A 90 4.16 -5.26 -4.79
N SER A 91 2.93 -4.78 -5.00
CA SER A 91 1.92 -4.75 -3.92
C SER A 91 1.49 -6.13 -3.45
N THR A 92 1.62 -7.19 -4.27
CA THR A 92 1.32 -8.56 -3.86
C THR A 92 2.25 -9.08 -2.75
N VAL A 93 3.45 -8.49 -2.61
CA VAL A 93 4.38 -8.79 -1.50
C VAL A 93 3.72 -8.45 -0.15
N GLY A 94 2.82 -7.47 -0.12
CA GLY A 94 2.04 -7.14 1.06
C GLY A 94 1.18 -8.29 1.60
N ILE A 95 0.77 -9.25 0.75
CA ILE A 95 0.02 -10.44 1.18
C ILE A 95 0.87 -11.29 2.13
N TYR A 96 2.17 -11.43 1.86
CA TYR A 96 3.07 -12.15 2.76
C TYR A 96 3.19 -11.45 4.12
N SER A 97 3.26 -10.11 4.12
CA SER A 97 3.28 -9.34 5.36
C SER A 97 1.99 -9.51 6.17
N LEU A 98 0.83 -9.48 5.50
CA LEU A 98 -0.46 -9.76 6.13
C LEU A 98 -0.51 -11.16 6.72
N ALA A 99 -0.18 -12.17 5.93
CA ALA A 99 -0.20 -13.57 6.38
C ALA A 99 0.77 -13.80 7.55
N ALA A 100 2.00 -13.25 7.47
CA ALA A 100 3.00 -13.36 8.53
C ALA A 100 2.53 -12.69 9.83
N THR A 101 1.92 -11.50 9.74
CA THR A 101 1.42 -10.78 10.92
C THR A 101 0.25 -11.50 11.58
N LEU A 102 -0.69 -12.03 10.81
CA LEU A 102 -1.81 -12.81 11.34
C LEU A 102 -1.34 -14.13 11.97
N ALA A 103 -0.43 -14.85 11.29
CA ALA A 103 0.18 -16.07 11.84
C ALA A 103 0.94 -15.77 13.13
N TYR A 104 1.74 -14.71 13.18
CA TYR A 104 2.44 -14.26 14.37
C TYR A 104 1.48 -13.97 15.53
N GLY A 105 0.39 -13.23 15.26
CA GLY A 105 -0.64 -12.94 16.25
C GLY A 105 -1.32 -14.21 16.79
N HIS A 106 -1.62 -15.15 15.92
CA HIS A 106 -2.24 -16.42 16.29
C HIS A 106 -1.31 -17.30 17.15
N PHE A 107 -0.07 -17.54 16.67
CA PHE A 107 0.83 -18.50 17.34
C PHE A 107 1.49 -17.96 18.61
N LEU A 108 1.85 -16.66 18.67
CA LEU A 108 2.54 -16.11 19.83
C LEU A 108 1.62 -15.41 20.83
N PHE A 109 0.52 -14.84 20.36
CA PHE A 109 -0.41 -14.09 21.23
C PHE A 109 -1.74 -14.82 21.44
N GLY A 110 -1.94 -15.97 20.79
CA GLY A 110 -3.16 -16.75 20.93
C GLY A 110 -4.41 -16.05 20.39
N ILE A 111 -4.23 -15.17 19.40
CA ILE A 111 -5.34 -14.43 18.81
C ILE A 111 -6.19 -15.40 17.98
N ASP A 112 -7.47 -15.46 18.31
CA ASP A 112 -8.41 -16.27 17.55
C ASP A 112 -8.75 -15.58 16.21
N LEU A 113 -8.39 -16.23 15.10
CA LEU A 113 -8.62 -15.74 13.74
C LEU A 113 -9.99 -16.19 13.23
N MET A 114 -11.03 -16.01 14.03
CA MET A 114 -12.39 -16.34 13.61
C MET A 114 -12.91 -15.26 12.64
N ILE A 115 -12.74 -15.52 11.35
CA ILE A 115 -13.19 -14.64 10.26
C ILE A 115 -14.64 -15.02 9.92
N GLU A 116 -15.58 -14.11 10.13
CA GLU A 116 -17.01 -14.38 9.92
C GLU A 116 -17.37 -14.58 8.43
N HIS A 117 -16.73 -13.79 7.53
CA HIS A 117 -16.98 -13.87 6.09
C HIS A 117 -15.67 -14.17 5.31
N PRO A 118 -15.18 -15.41 5.28
CA PRO A 118 -13.85 -15.70 4.72
C PRO A 118 -13.71 -15.38 3.23
N LEU A 119 -14.76 -15.61 2.43
CA LEU A 119 -14.74 -15.25 1.00
C LEU A 119 -14.66 -13.73 0.80
N ALA A 120 -15.48 -12.97 1.54
CA ALA A 120 -15.44 -11.52 1.49
C ALA A 120 -14.11 -10.96 2.00
N PHE A 121 -13.50 -11.60 3.00
CA PHE A 121 -12.17 -11.29 3.49
C PHE A 121 -11.10 -11.45 2.40
N CYS A 122 -11.09 -12.57 1.70
CA CYS A 122 -10.18 -12.79 0.57
C CYS A 122 -10.36 -11.75 -0.53
N LEU A 123 -11.60 -11.41 -0.88
CA LEU A 123 -11.90 -10.37 -1.87
C LEU A 123 -11.44 -8.98 -1.39
N ALA A 124 -11.67 -8.66 -0.12
CA ALA A 124 -11.22 -7.41 0.49
C ALA A 124 -9.68 -7.29 0.48
N VAL A 125 -8.97 -8.37 0.80
CA VAL A 125 -7.50 -8.40 0.75
C VAL A 125 -7.01 -8.17 -0.68
N VAL A 126 -7.54 -8.89 -1.67
CA VAL A 126 -7.16 -8.73 -3.08
C VAL A 126 -7.46 -7.33 -3.57
N GLY A 127 -8.66 -6.80 -3.31
CA GLY A 127 -9.04 -5.44 -3.69
C GLY A 127 -8.16 -4.38 -3.04
N THR A 128 -7.78 -4.56 -1.77
CA THR A 128 -6.88 -3.66 -1.06
C THR A 128 -5.47 -3.68 -1.67
N VAL A 129 -4.95 -4.86 -2.00
CA VAL A 129 -3.65 -5.01 -2.69
C VAL A 129 -3.66 -4.30 -4.03
N LEU A 130 -4.71 -4.45 -4.83
CA LEU A 130 -4.86 -3.77 -6.11
C LEU A 130 -4.89 -2.24 -5.95
N SER A 131 -5.63 -1.73 -4.97
CA SER A 131 -5.69 -0.31 -4.67
C SER A 131 -4.37 0.26 -4.16
N PHE A 132 -3.65 -0.50 -3.33
CA PHE A 132 -2.32 -0.11 -2.86
C PHE A 132 -1.33 -0.06 -4.01
N GLY A 133 -1.35 -1.05 -4.91
CA GLY A 133 -0.52 -1.05 -6.12
C GLY A 133 -0.84 0.11 -7.06
N SER A 134 -2.12 0.49 -7.14
CA SER A 134 -2.57 1.66 -7.91
C SER A 134 -2.06 2.98 -7.33
N LEU A 135 -2.10 3.13 -6.00
CA LEU A 135 -1.51 4.28 -5.30
C LEU A 135 0.02 4.27 -5.42
N GLY A 136 0.64 3.09 -5.34
CA GLY A 136 2.06 2.88 -5.61
C GLY A 136 2.45 3.29 -7.04
N PHE A 137 1.60 3.03 -8.03
CA PHE A 137 1.77 3.51 -9.40
C PHE A 137 1.78 5.05 -9.47
N LEU A 138 0.84 5.70 -8.81
CA LEU A 138 0.79 7.16 -8.75
C LEU A 138 2.08 7.74 -8.12
N PHE A 139 2.58 7.16 -7.03
CA PHE A 139 3.86 7.55 -6.43
C PHE A 139 5.02 7.29 -7.38
N ALA A 140 5.07 6.13 -8.05
CA ALA A 140 6.13 5.80 -9.00
C ALA A 140 6.19 6.82 -10.15
N VAL A 141 5.04 7.29 -10.65
CA VAL A 141 4.97 8.37 -11.65
C VAL A 141 5.57 9.68 -11.11
N MET A 142 5.31 10.03 -9.85
CA MET A 142 5.94 11.21 -9.21
C MET A 142 7.45 11.01 -9.09
N PHE A 143 7.92 9.79 -8.83
CA PHE A 143 9.35 9.46 -8.74
C PHE A 143 10.08 9.58 -10.08
N VAL A 144 9.39 9.40 -11.20
CA VAL A 144 9.98 9.68 -12.52
C VAL A 144 10.41 11.14 -12.63
N ARG A 145 9.62 12.07 -12.07
CA ARG A 145 9.85 13.52 -12.16
C ARG A 145 10.87 14.04 -11.15
N PHE A 146 10.86 13.52 -9.90
CA PHE A 146 11.63 14.08 -8.80
C PHE A 146 12.70 13.10 -8.29
N ARG A 147 13.96 13.53 -8.22
CA ARG A 147 15.07 12.71 -7.72
C ARG A 147 14.94 12.32 -6.24
N ALA A 148 14.34 13.20 -5.43
CA ALA A 148 14.15 13.02 -4.00
C ALA A 148 12.83 12.33 -3.64
N ALA A 149 12.10 11.80 -4.62
CA ALA A 149 10.76 11.27 -4.42
C ALA A 149 10.71 10.01 -3.54
N TRP A 150 11.84 9.26 -3.39
CA TRP A 150 11.96 8.18 -2.41
C TRP A 150 11.73 8.69 -0.97
N ALA A 151 12.25 9.86 -0.63
CA ALA A 151 12.01 10.49 0.67
C ALA A 151 10.52 10.84 0.88
N LEU A 152 9.80 11.20 -0.21
CA LEU A 152 8.37 11.45 -0.14
C LEU A 152 7.57 10.16 0.11
N GLY A 153 7.97 9.02 -0.44
CA GLY A 153 7.35 7.72 -0.16
C GLY A 153 7.38 7.40 1.33
N ASN A 154 8.53 7.55 1.96
CA ASN A 154 8.70 7.36 3.41
C ASN A 154 7.92 8.41 4.22
N LEU A 155 7.85 9.66 3.74
CA LEU A 155 7.09 10.72 4.40
C LEU A 155 5.58 10.40 4.44
N PHE A 156 5.04 9.78 3.40
CA PHE A 156 3.62 9.41 3.35
C PHE A 156 3.31 8.08 4.09
N GLU A 157 4.32 7.30 4.43
CA GLU A 157 4.13 6.01 5.09
C GLU A 157 3.40 6.16 6.43
N TYR A 158 3.96 6.96 7.33
CA TYR A 158 3.42 7.16 8.67
C TYR A 158 2.08 7.91 8.73
N PRO A 159 1.88 9.01 7.98
CA PRO A 159 0.58 9.66 7.92
C PRO A 159 -0.53 8.74 7.42
N VAL A 160 -0.29 7.88 6.44
CA VAL A 160 -1.30 6.93 5.94
C VAL A 160 -1.67 5.91 7.01
N TRP A 161 -0.75 5.45 7.85
CA TRP A 161 -1.07 4.55 8.96
C TRP A 161 -2.05 5.18 9.95
N LEU A 162 -1.84 6.44 10.29
CA LEU A 162 -2.67 7.16 11.25
C LEU A 162 -4.00 7.59 10.62
N ILE A 163 -3.93 8.30 9.49
CA ILE A 163 -5.10 8.86 8.79
C ILE A 163 -5.93 7.74 8.14
N GLY A 164 -5.30 6.67 7.68
CA GLY A 164 -5.98 5.49 7.13
C GLY A 164 -6.72 4.65 8.16
N GLY A 165 -6.64 4.98 9.45
CA GLY A 165 -7.37 4.26 10.48
C GLY A 165 -6.83 2.86 10.78
N PHE A 166 -5.55 2.58 10.48
CA PHE A 166 -5.00 1.22 10.65
C PHE A 166 -4.85 0.84 12.12
N LEU A 167 -4.33 1.74 12.95
CA LEU A 167 -4.14 1.52 14.38
C LEU A 167 -5.29 2.07 15.21
N VAL A 168 -5.71 3.28 14.89
CA VAL A 168 -6.71 4.02 15.66
C VAL A 168 -7.96 4.18 14.82
N PRO A 169 -9.16 3.83 15.35
CA PRO A 169 -10.40 4.09 14.64
C PRO A 169 -10.55 5.56 14.26
N LEU A 170 -11.00 5.84 13.03
CA LEU A 170 -11.18 7.22 12.55
C LEU A 170 -12.08 8.06 13.45
N ALA A 171 -13.03 7.44 14.13
CA ALA A 171 -13.94 8.10 15.07
C ALA A 171 -13.22 8.76 16.27
N LEU A 172 -12.02 8.32 16.60
CA LEU A 172 -11.21 8.89 17.69
C LEU A 172 -10.26 10.01 17.21
N LEU A 173 -10.16 10.23 15.90
CA LEU A 173 -9.31 11.26 15.32
C LEU A 173 -10.06 12.58 15.19
N PRO A 174 -9.34 13.73 15.13
CA PRO A 174 -9.96 15.03 14.93
C PRO A 174 -10.78 15.07 13.63
N SER A 175 -11.86 15.83 13.60
CA SER A 175 -12.83 15.88 12.49
C SER A 175 -12.23 16.28 11.14
N TRP A 176 -11.14 17.05 11.13
CA TRP A 176 -10.44 17.44 9.90
C TRP A 176 -9.72 16.26 9.21
N VAL A 177 -9.48 15.15 9.91
CA VAL A 177 -8.88 13.92 9.33
C VAL A 177 -9.86 13.21 8.41
N GLY A 178 -11.16 13.24 8.74
CA GLY A 178 -12.20 12.56 7.98
C GLY A 178 -12.18 12.79 6.47
N PRO A 179 -12.21 14.06 6.00
CA PRO A 179 -12.14 14.36 4.56
C PRO A 179 -10.88 13.83 3.87
N ILE A 180 -9.72 13.83 4.56
CA ILE A 180 -8.46 13.30 4.01
C ILE A 180 -8.53 11.77 3.93
N ALA A 181 -8.97 11.11 5.00
CA ALA A 181 -9.15 9.67 5.06
C ALA A 181 -10.11 9.18 3.98
N TRP A 182 -11.14 9.97 3.67
CA TRP A 182 -12.16 9.61 2.68
C TRP A 182 -11.59 9.48 1.26
N VAL A 183 -10.59 10.27 0.91
CA VAL A 183 -9.89 10.23 -0.39
C VAL A 183 -8.84 9.12 -0.45
N LEU A 184 -8.49 8.51 0.69
CA LEU A 184 -7.47 7.47 0.76
C LEU A 184 -8.08 6.07 0.56
N ALA A 185 -7.76 5.40 -0.55
CA ALA A 185 -8.15 4.01 -0.77
C ALA A 185 -7.68 3.05 0.34
N PRO A 186 -6.49 3.22 0.98
CA PRO A 186 -6.08 2.46 2.15
C PRO A 186 -7.11 2.41 3.28
N THR A 187 -7.82 3.51 3.54
CA THR A 187 -8.87 3.60 4.57
C THR A 187 -10.01 2.63 4.29
N TRP A 188 -10.51 2.64 3.08
CA TRP A 188 -11.62 1.79 2.64
C TRP A 188 -11.22 0.32 2.55
N GLY A 189 -9.99 0.05 2.10
CA GLY A 189 -9.43 -1.29 2.11
C GLY A 189 -9.33 -1.86 3.53
N MET A 190 -8.88 -1.05 4.50
CA MET A 190 -8.82 -1.45 5.90
C MET A 190 -10.21 -1.73 6.47
N ASN A 191 -11.19 -0.86 6.20
CA ASN A 191 -12.56 -1.05 6.64
C ASN A 191 -13.16 -2.33 6.05
N ALA A 192 -13.03 -2.55 4.73
CA ALA A 192 -13.52 -3.76 4.07
C ALA A 192 -12.94 -5.05 4.69
N ILE A 193 -11.64 -5.07 5.00
CA ILE A 193 -10.98 -6.21 5.65
C ILE A 193 -11.53 -6.42 7.06
N ARG A 194 -11.71 -5.35 7.85
CA ARG A 194 -12.25 -5.44 9.21
C ARG A 194 -13.70 -5.88 9.22
N GLU A 195 -14.53 -5.33 8.37
CA GLU A 195 -15.95 -5.71 8.30
C GLU A 195 -16.12 -7.15 7.82
N ALA A 196 -15.30 -7.62 6.87
CA ALA A 196 -15.31 -9.00 6.46
C ALA A 196 -14.88 -9.96 7.58
N ALA A 197 -13.94 -9.56 8.43
CA ALA A 197 -13.47 -10.37 9.53
C ALA A 197 -14.42 -10.35 10.75
N LEU A 198 -15.06 -9.21 11.04
CA LEU A 198 -15.83 -8.96 12.25
C LEU A 198 -17.36 -9.04 12.06
N GLY A 199 -17.84 -9.36 10.85
CA GLY A 199 -19.27 -9.61 10.57
C GLY A 199 -20.05 -8.35 10.15
N GLY A 200 -19.39 -7.41 9.46
CA GLY A 200 -20.04 -6.24 8.87
C GLY A 200 -20.44 -6.41 7.40
N THR A 201 -20.57 -5.30 6.69
CA THR A 201 -20.91 -5.23 5.26
C THR A 201 -19.72 -4.75 4.42
N PRO A 202 -18.76 -5.60 4.06
CA PRO A 202 -17.50 -5.19 3.45
C PRO A 202 -17.62 -4.70 2.01
N LEU A 203 -18.71 -5.01 1.31
CA LEU A 203 -18.86 -4.73 -0.12
C LEU A 203 -18.87 -3.23 -0.49
N PRO A 204 -19.56 -2.33 0.24
CA PRO A 204 -19.52 -0.90 -0.06
C PRO A 204 -18.12 -0.31 0.08
N ASP A 205 -17.40 -0.67 1.14
CA ASP A 205 -16.04 -0.20 1.39
C ASP A 205 -15.06 -0.74 0.37
N LEU A 206 -15.20 -2.01 -0.02
CA LEU A 206 -14.42 -2.61 -1.09
C LEU A 206 -14.68 -1.91 -2.44
N ALA A 207 -15.92 -1.59 -2.75
CA ALA A 207 -16.26 -0.86 -3.97
C ALA A 207 -15.61 0.53 -4.01
N LEU A 208 -15.67 1.29 -2.91
CA LEU A 208 -15.01 2.60 -2.79
C LEU A 208 -13.48 2.47 -2.89
N CYS A 209 -12.90 1.45 -2.26
CA CYS A 209 -11.48 1.15 -2.36
C CYS A 209 -11.04 0.95 -3.82
N LEU A 210 -11.79 0.16 -4.58
CA LEU A 210 -11.49 -0.12 -6.00
C LEU A 210 -11.73 1.09 -6.90
N VAL A 211 -12.79 1.86 -6.66
CA VAL A 211 -13.06 3.11 -7.40
C VAL A 211 -11.93 4.11 -7.21
N LEU A 212 -11.48 4.32 -5.98
CA LEU A 212 -10.33 5.19 -5.70
C LEU A 212 -9.04 4.64 -6.33
N GLY A 213 -8.83 3.33 -6.31
CA GLY A 213 -7.73 2.68 -7.01
C GLY A 213 -7.74 2.97 -8.50
N ALA A 214 -8.90 2.86 -9.15
CA ALA A 214 -9.07 3.19 -10.57
C ALA A 214 -8.81 4.68 -10.85
N LEU A 215 -9.26 5.57 -9.96
CA LEU A 215 -8.98 7.01 -10.06
C LEU A 215 -7.48 7.31 -9.94
N TYR A 216 -6.75 6.60 -9.07
CA TYR A 216 -5.29 6.75 -8.97
C TYR A 216 -4.58 6.31 -10.26
N ILE A 217 -5.03 5.23 -10.89
CA ILE A 217 -4.49 4.79 -12.18
C ILE A 217 -4.76 5.86 -13.25
N ALA A 218 -6.00 6.35 -13.36
CA ALA A 218 -6.35 7.38 -14.34
C ALA A 218 -5.54 8.66 -14.14
N LEU A 219 -5.41 9.12 -12.89
CA LEU A 219 -4.59 10.29 -12.54
C LEU A 219 -3.12 10.06 -12.84
N GLY A 220 -2.59 8.89 -12.51
CA GLY A 220 -1.21 8.52 -12.77
C GLY A 220 -0.88 8.51 -14.27
N ILE A 221 -1.75 7.95 -15.11
CA ILE A 221 -1.60 7.98 -16.57
C ILE A 221 -1.60 9.43 -17.09
N LEU A 222 -2.55 10.25 -16.64
CA LEU A 222 -2.67 11.64 -17.04
C LEU A 222 -1.41 12.46 -16.68
N VAL A 223 -0.88 12.28 -15.47
CA VAL A 223 0.34 12.95 -15.00
C VAL A 223 1.56 12.47 -15.79
N LEU A 224 1.65 11.17 -16.02
CA LEU A 224 2.76 10.56 -16.76
C LEU A 224 2.83 11.10 -18.19
N ASP A 225 1.70 11.15 -18.89
CA ASP A 225 1.63 11.65 -20.27
C ASP A 225 2.05 13.12 -20.36
N ARG A 226 1.66 13.94 -19.38
CA ARG A 226 2.12 15.34 -19.30
C ARG A 226 3.61 15.46 -19.05
N VAL A 227 4.15 14.65 -18.14
CA VAL A 227 5.59 14.64 -17.82
C VAL A 227 6.42 14.21 -19.02
N LEU A 228 6.04 13.12 -19.68
CA LEU A 228 6.74 12.61 -20.88
C LEU A 228 6.62 13.58 -22.07
N GLY A 229 5.42 14.14 -22.29
CA GLY A 229 5.18 15.15 -23.32
C GLY A 229 6.06 16.40 -23.14
N ALA A 230 6.21 16.88 -21.89
CA ALA A 230 7.07 18.00 -21.58
C ALA A 230 8.57 17.67 -21.79
N ALA A 231 8.99 16.46 -21.42
CA ALA A 231 10.36 16.00 -21.62
C ALA A 231 10.73 15.90 -23.12
N ARG A 232 9.83 15.32 -23.92
CA ARG A 232 10.01 15.21 -25.39
C ARG A 232 10.11 16.59 -26.07
N LYS A 233 9.28 17.55 -25.67
CA LYS A 233 9.34 18.92 -26.20
C LYS A 233 10.67 19.60 -25.87
N ARG A 234 11.19 19.43 -24.67
CA ARG A 234 12.50 20.01 -24.27
C ARG A 234 13.66 19.38 -25.04
N ALA A 235 13.65 18.07 -25.23
CA ALA A 235 14.67 17.38 -26.03
C ALA A 235 14.63 17.82 -27.51
N ALA A 236 13.45 18.00 -28.09
CA ALA A 236 13.30 18.51 -29.45
C ALA A 236 13.84 19.94 -29.62
N LEU A 237 13.66 20.82 -28.61
CA LEU A 237 14.17 22.19 -28.63
C LEU A 237 15.70 22.29 -28.38
N SER A 238 16.33 21.27 -27.82
CA SER A 238 17.78 21.23 -27.61
C SER A 238 18.55 20.75 -28.84
N LEU A 239 17.85 20.26 -29.87
CA LEU A 239 18.42 19.78 -31.14
C LEU A 239 18.25 20.80 -32.27
N THR A 240 17.62 21.94 -32.04
CA THR A 240 17.50 23.10 -32.95
C THR A 240 18.33 24.26 -32.44
#